data_0f520ecd9c867b96b9cfd6734f554475
#
_entry.id   0f520ecd9c867b96b9cfd6734f554475
#
_cell.length_a   1.000
_cell.length_b   1.000
_cell.length_c   1.000
_cell.angle_alpha   90.00
_cell.angle_beta   90.00
_cell.angle_gamma   90.00
#
_symmetry.space_group_name_H-M   'P 1'
#
loop_
_entity.id
_entity.type
_entity.pdbx_description
1 polymer ?
#
loop_
_entity_poly.entity_id
_entity_poly.type
_entity_poly.pdbx_seq_one_letter_code
_entity_poly.pdbx_strand_id
1 'polypeptide(L)'
;MKKIILTVVAAMALTTSFAETQSKNSDKRFDMNCDIYRLSEVLGLNDEQMDKVEAIHETFTDDMQTASEVQGMRQRHMIHQAVRKDAREMHRILTEEQFRDYMRILSVTLRNRQL
;
A
#
# COMPACT_ATOMS: atom_id res chain seq x y z
N MET A 1 5.34 1.43 -22.12
CA MET A 1 4.81 1.98 -20.99
C MET A 1 5.46 1.64 -19.74
N LYS A 2 5.31 0.47 -19.27
CA LYS A 2 5.89 0.14 -18.02
C LYS A 2 7.36 0.19 -18.01
N LYS A 3 7.98 -0.09 -19.11
CA LYS A 3 9.41 -0.08 -19.15
C LYS A 3 9.99 1.23 -18.76
N ILE A 4 9.33 2.26 -19.12
CA ILE A 4 9.81 3.57 -18.81
C ILE A 4 9.93 3.77 -17.34
N ILE A 5 8.99 3.27 -16.65
CA ILE A 5 8.98 3.39 -15.21
C ILE A 5 10.15 2.69 -14.61
N LEU A 6 10.54 1.61 -15.20
CA LEU A 6 11.67 0.88 -14.68
C LEU A 6 12.90 1.73 -14.68
N THR A 7 13.02 2.52 -15.71
CA THR A 7 14.18 3.37 -15.79
C THR A 7 14.24 4.31 -14.63
N VAL A 8 13.09 4.82 -14.30
CA VAL A 8 13.02 5.75 -13.20
C VAL A 8 13.44 5.06 -11.94
N VAL A 9 13.00 3.84 -11.82
CA VAL A 9 13.36 3.08 -10.65
C VAL A 9 14.84 2.95 -10.54
N ALA A 10 15.46 2.73 -11.65
CA ALA A 10 16.89 2.59 -11.64
C ALA A 10 17.53 3.85 -11.10
N ALA A 11 17.00 4.95 -11.51
CA ALA A 11 17.54 6.20 -11.05
C ALA A 11 17.38 6.30 -9.55
N MET A 12 16.28 5.79 -9.07
CA MET A 12 16.07 5.86 -7.65
C MET A 12 17.01 5.00 -6.90
N ALA A 13 17.54 4.03 -7.55
CA ALA A 13 18.50 3.19 -6.89
C ALA A 13 19.62 4.01 -6.32
N LEU A 14 19.86 5.12 -6.93
CA LEU A 14 20.92 5.97 -6.44
C LEU A 14 20.57 6.55 -5.10
N THR A 15 19.31 6.82 -4.92
CA THR A 15 18.89 7.40 -3.67
C THR A 15 18.67 6.35 -2.63
N THR A 16 18.94 5.14 -2.98
CA THR A 16 18.77 4.08 -2.04
C THR A 16 19.52 4.32 -0.76
N SER A 17 20.67 4.90 -0.89
CA SER A 17 21.45 5.16 0.29
C SER A 17 20.70 6.08 1.22
N PHE A 18 19.94 6.98 0.66
CA PHE A 18 19.16 7.87 1.49
C PHE A 18 18.00 7.13 2.08
N ALA A 19 17.44 6.25 1.27
CA ALA A 19 16.30 5.50 1.73
C ALA A 19 16.65 4.75 3.00
N GLU A 20 17.85 4.27 3.08
CA GLU A 20 18.26 3.59 4.27
C GLU A 20 18.22 4.49 5.47
N THR A 21 18.68 5.70 5.29
CA THR A 21 18.68 6.64 6.38
C THR A 21 17.27 6.93 6.81
N GLN A 22 16.39 7.07 5.84
CA GLN A 22 15.02 7.35 6.17
C GLN A 22 14.36 6.18 6.87
N SER A 23 14.68 4.99 6.42
CA SER A 23 14.01 3.85 7.02
C SER A 23 14.33 3.75 8.49
N LYS A 24 15.41 4.31 8.93
CA LYS A 24 15.70 4.29 10.35
C LYS A 24 14.67 5.08 11.12
N ASN A 25 14.21 6.16 10.51
CA ASN A 25 13.25 7.01 11.16
C ASN A 25 11.83 6.62 10.84
N SER A 26 11.66 5.65 9.96
CA SER A 26 10.34 5.23 9.58
C SER A 26 9.69 4.43 10.68
N ASP A 27 8.43 4.68 10.89
CA ASP A 27 7.65 3.91 11.82
C ASP A 27 7.20 2.66 11.10
N LYS A 28 7.66 1.52 11.56
CA LYS A 28 7.34 0.26 10.90
C LYS A 28 5.86 -0.06 10.88
N ARG A 29 5.11 0.58 11.75
CA ARG A 29 3.68 0.38 11.72
C ARG A 29 3.08 0.80 10.39
N PHE A 30 3.75 1.72 9.69
CA PHE A 30 3.25 2.25 8.42
C PHE A 30 3.75 1.49 7.21
N ASP A 31 4.49 0.43 7.42
CA ASP A 31 4.98 -0.38 6.33
C ASP A 31 3.87 -1.30 5.86
N MET A 32 3.27 -0.97 4.74
CA MET A 32 2.15 -1.72 4.20
C MET A 32 2.57 -2.70 3.10
N ASN A 33 3.85 -2.95 2.97
CA ASN A 33 4.31 -3.88 1.95
C ASN A 33 3.75 -5.26 2.18
N CYS A 34 3.38 -5.91 1.10
CA CYS A 34 2.89 -7.26 1.19
C CYS A 34 3.24 -7.99 -0.09
N ASP A 35 3.17 -9.30 -0.02
CA ASP A 35 3.44 -10.15 -1.17
C ASP A 35 2.19 -10.18 -2.03
N ILE A 36 2.24 -9.50 -3.16
CA ILE A 36 1.09 -9.40 -4.05
C ILE A 36 0.66 -10.76 -4.57
N TYR A 37 1.62 -11.65 -4.82
CA TYR A 37 1.27 -12.97 -5.32
C TYR A 37 0.48 -13.74 -4.28
N ARG A 38 0.89 -13.61 -3.01
CA ARG A 38 0.21 -14.30 -1.95
C ARG A 38 -1.18 -13.74 -1.74
N LEU A 39 -1.29 -12.42 -1.80
CA LEU A 39 -2.58 -11.78 -1.67
C LEU A 39 -3.48 -12.20 -2.82
N SER A 40 -2.91 -12.29 -4.01
CA SER A 40 -3.63 -12.72 -5.18
C SER A 40 -4.20 -14.12 -5.01
N GLU A 41 -3.42 -15.01 -4.43
CA GLU A 41 -3.88 -16.37 -4.18
C GLU A 41 -5.01 -16.40 -3.17
N VAL A 42 -4.86 -15.66 -2.11
CA VAL A 42 -5.85 -15.66 -1.05
C VAL A 42 -7.18 -15.11 -1.54
N LEU A 43 -7.13 -14.07 -2.37
CA LEU A 43 -8.34 -13.45 -2.87
C LEU A 43 -8.86 -14.08 -4.15
N GLY A 44 -8.05 -14.88 -4.82
CA GLY A 44 -8.47 -15.47 -6.08
C GLY A 44 -8.49 -14.48 -7.20
N LEU A 45 -7.46 -13.63 -7.30
CA LEU A 45 -7.41 -12.59 -8.33
C LEU A 45 -6.97 -13.18 -9.66
N ASN A 46 -7.52 -12.63 -10.75
CA ASN A 46 -7.01 -12.97 -12.07
C ASN A 46 -5.86 -12.02 -12.38
N ASP A 47 -5.20 -12.23 -13.51
CA ASP A 47 -4.03 -11.45 -13.86
C ASP A 47 -4.31 -9.96 -13.97
N GLU A 48 -5.43 -9.64 -14.57
CA GLU A 48 -5.79 -8.25 -14.74
C GLU A 48 -6.05 -7.58 -13.39
N GLN A 49 -6.74 -8.27 -12.50
CA GLN A 49 -6.99 -7.75 -11.18
C GLN A 49 -5.68 -7.59 -10.42
N MET A 50 -4.78 -8.54 -10.58
CA MET A 50 -3.52 -8.49 -9.87
C MET A 50 -2.73 -7.26 -10.24
N ASP A 51 -2.69 -6.93 -11.52
CA ASP A 51 -1.98 -5.74 -11.97
C ASP A 51 -2.57 -4.48 -11.34
N LYS A 52 -3.88 -4.42 -11.29
CA LYS A 52 -4.54 -3.24 -10.75
C LYS A 52 -4.39 -3.16 -9.24
N VAL A 53 -4.48 -4.29 -8.59
CA VAL A 53 -4.28 -4.32 -7.14
C VAL A 53 -2.88 -3.86 -6.79
N GLU A 54 -1.92 -4.30 -7.57
CA GLU A 54 -0.55 -3.89 -7.31
C GLU A 54 -0.38 -2.38 -7.41
N ALA A 55 -0.97 -1.79 -8.43
CA ALA A 55 -0.88 -0.35 -8.61
C ALA A 55 -1.57 0.40 -7.47
N ILE A 56 -2.74 -0.08 -7.07
CA ILE A 56 -3.46 0.55 -5.99
C ILE A 56 -2.70 0.42 -4.69
N HIS A 57 -2.12 -0.75 -4.48
CA HIS A 57 -1.37 -0.98 -3.26
C HIS A 57 -0.13 -0.10 -3.17
N GLU A 58 0.52 0.14 -4.30
CA GLU A 58 1.66 1.03 -4.32
C GLU A 58 1.28 2.43 -3.86
N THR A 59 0.15 2.91 -4.36
CA THR A 59 -0.32 4.22 -3.96
C THR A 59 -0.64 4.24 -2.47
N PHE A 60 -1.29 3.19 -1.99
CA PHE A 60 -1.62 3.11 -0.59
C PHE A 60 -0.36 3.12 0.27
N THR A 61 0.64 2.37 -0.15
CA THR A 61 1.90 2.32 0.57
C THR A 61 2.54 3.71 0.64
N ASP A 62 2.54 4.41 -0.48
CA ASP A 62 3.09 5.76 -0.52
C ASP A 62 2.33 6.70 0.38
N ASP A 63 1.01 6.62 0.35
CA ASP A 63 0.18 7.48 1.17
C ASP A 63 0.45 7.22 2.65
N MET A 64 0.59 5.97 3.02
CA MET A 64 0.85 5.64 4.42
C MET A 64 2.24 6.10 4.85
N GLN A 65 3.21 6.01 3.95
CA GLN A 65 4.54 6.52 4.26
C GLN A 65 4.51 8.02 4.50
N THR A 66 3.76 8.73 3.68
CA THR A 66 3.61 10.16 3.86
C THR A 66 2.96 10.46 5.20
N ALA A 67 1.96 9.67 5.56
CA ALA A 67 1.29 9.88 6.84
C ALA A 67 2.24 9.65 8.00
N SER A 68 3.22 8.79 7.83
CA SER A 68 4.15 8.49 8.91
C SER A 68 5.04 9.68 9.23
N GLU A 69 5.10 10.65 8.33
CA GLU A 69 5.98 11.80 8.51
C GLU A 69 5.32 12.95 9.26
N VAL A 70 4.04 12.85 9.54
CA VAL A 70 3.35 13.86 10.32
C VAL A 70 2.86 13.24 11.60
N GLN A 71 2.34 14.05 12.49
CA GLN A 71 1.96 13.56 13.80
C GLN A 71 0.60 14.09 14.21
N GLY A 72 0.08 13.51 15.28
CA GLY A 72 -1.14 14.00 15.87
C GLY A 72 -2.37 13.73 15.04
N MET A 73 -3.31 14.63 15.14
CA MET A 73 -4.56 14.46 14.44
C MET A 73 -4.40 14.49 12.94
N ARG A 74 -3.41 15.23 12.48
CA ARG A 74 -3.16 15.29 11.06
C ARG A 74 -2.75 13.92 10.52
N GLN A 75 -1.92 13.23 11.27
CA GLN A 75 -1.50 11.89 10.88
C GLN A 75 -2.71 10.97 10.81
N ARG A 76 -3.55 11.04 11.83
CA ARG A 76 -4.73 10.21 11.89
C ARG A 76 -5.66 10.49 10.70
N HIS A 77 -5.80 11.75 10.37
CA HIS A 77 -6.64 12.13 9.24
C HIS A 77 -6.06 11.57 7.94
N MET A 78 -4.76 11.64 7.77
CA MET A 78 -4.13 11.14 6.56
C MET A 78 -4.23 9.63 6.45
N ILE A 79 -4.14 8.95 7.58
CA ILE A 79 -4.32 7.50 7.57
C ILE A 79 -5.72 7.14 7.13
N HIS A 80 -6.71 7.84 7.68
CA HIS A 80 -8.11 7.58 7.31
C HIS A 80 -8.35 7.84 5.84
N GLN A 81 -7.76 8.89 5.31
CA GLN A 81 -7.94 9.20 3.90
C GLN A 81 -7.27 8.14 3.03
N ALA A 82 -6.09 7.69 3.42
CA ALA A 82 -5.38 6.68 2.66
C ALA A 82 -6.17 5.38 2.62
N VAL A 83 -6.69 4.98 3.78
CA VAL A 83 -7.46 3.74 3.87
C VAL A 83 -8.74 3.85 3.06
N ARG A 84 -9.41 4.98 3.15
CA ARG A 84 -10.66 5.16 2.43
C ARG A 84 -10.45 5.18 0.92
N LYS A 85 -9.37 5.80 0.49
CA LYS A 85 -9.05 5.83 -0.92
C LYS A 85 -8.73 4.44 -1.44
N ASP A 86 -7.93 3.71 -0.67
CA ASP A 86 -7.57 2.35 -1.03
C ASP A 86 -8.82 1.48 -1.14
N ALA A 87 -9.69 1.57 -0.17
CA ALA A 87 -10.91 0.78 -0.17
C ALA A 87 -11.78 1.11 -1.38
N ARG A 88 -11.88 2.39 -1.71
CA ARG A 88 -12.69 2.80 -2.84
C ARG A 88 -12.15 2.25 -4.15
N GLU A 89 -10.82 2.32 -4.31
CA GLU A 89 -10.21 1.85 -5.53
C GLU A 89 -10.30 0.33 -5.64
N MET A 90 -10.10 -0.35 -4.53
CA MET A 90 -10.20 -1.80 -4.55
C MET A 90 -11.62 -2.27 -4.85
N HIS A 91 -12.59 -1.55 -4.34
CA HIS A 91 -13.98 -1.92 -4.55
C HIS A 91 -14.34 -1.89 -6.02
N ARG A 92 -13.66 -1.07 -6.80
CA ARG A 92 -13.96 -0.95 -8.21
C ARG A 92 -13.51 -2.15 -9.01
N ILE A 93 -12.48 -2.82 -8.57
CA ILE A 93 -11.88 -3.89 -9.37
C ILE A 93 -12.09 -5.28 -8.77
N LEU A 94 -12.51 -5.36 -7.53
CA LEU A 94 -12.73 -6.66 -6.88
C LEU A 94 -14.21 -7.01 -6.89
N THR A 95 -14.49 -8.30 -6.87
CA THR A 95 -15.86 -8.73 -6.68
C THR A 95 -16.25 -8.43 -5.24
N GLU A 96 -17.54 -8.50 -4.96
CA GLU A 96 -18.01 -8.23 -3.61
C GLU A 96 -17.35 -9.15 -2.58
N GLU A 97 -17.23 -10.41 -2.94
CA GLU A 97 -16.64 -11.37 -2.03
C GLU A 97 -15.17 -11.09 -1.82
N GLN A 98 -14.46 -10.81 -2.92
CA GLN A 98 -13.04 -10.48 -2.84
C GLN A 98 -12.83 -9.22 -2.02
N PHE A 99 -13.69 -8.24 -2.22
CA PHE A 99 -13.55 -6.98 -1.50
C PHE A 99 -13.80 -7.18 -0.01
N ARG A 100 -14.77 -8.01 0.34
CA ARG A 100 -15.03 -8.30 1.74
C ARG A 100 -13.84 -8.95 2.39
N ASP A 101 -13.24 -9.92 1.70
CA ASP A 101 -12.08 -10.59 2.22
C ASP A 101 -10.90 -9.65 2.33
N TYR A 102 -10.73 -8.79 1.33
CA TYR A 102 -9.65 -7.82 1.36
C TYR A 102 -9.80 -6.88 2.55
N MET A 103 -11.01 -6.38 2.77
CA MET A 103 -11.22 -5.45 3.88
C MET A 103 -10.99 -6.12 5.22
N ARG A 104 -11.28 -7.40 5.30
CA ARG A 104 -11.01 -8.12 6.53
C ARG A 104 -9.51 -8.18 6.78
N ILE A 105 -8.75 -8.49 5.75
CA ILE A 105 -7.30 -8.55 5.86
C ILE A 105 -6.75 -7.18 6.23
N LEU A 106 -7.24 -6.15 5.57
CA LEU A 106 -6.76 -4.80 5.83
C LEU A 106 -7.07 -4.38 7.27
N SER A 107 -8.27 -4.66 7.74
CA SER A 107 -8.66 -4.29 9.09
C SER A 107 -7.78 -4.97 10.13
N VAL A 108 -7.50 -6.24 9.93
CA VAL A 108 -6.65 -6.96 10.86
C VAL A 108 -5.24 -6.39 10.83
N THR A 109 -4.75 -6.09 9.64
CA THR A 109 -3.42 -5.52 9.51
C THR A 109 -3.31 -4.20 10.26
N LEU A 110 -4.28 -3.32 10.05
CA LEU A 110 -4.24 -2.03 10.71
C LEU A 110 -4.32 -2.16 12.22
N ARG A 111 -5.18 -3.06 12.67
CA ARG A 111 -5.31 -3.27 14.10
C ARG A 111 -4.01 -3.80 14.70
N ASN A 112 -3.39 -4.75 14.03
CA ASN A 112 -2.14 -5.31 14.51
C ASN A 112 -1.03 -4.27 14.54
N ARG A 113 -1.12 -3.28 13.70
CA ARG A 113 -0.14 -2.20 13.65
C ARG A 113 -0.55 -1.02 14.51
N GLN A 114 -1.70 -1.13 15.17
CA GLN A 114 -2.19 -0.08 16.06
C GLN A 114 -2.44 1.22 15.29
N LEU A 115 -3.00 1.07 14.12
CA LEU A 115 -3.40 2.20 13.31
C LEU A 115 -4.95 2.28 13.17
#